data_39a332865716ecee02ce7117e448eaf7
#
_entry.id   39a332865716ecee02ce7117e448eaf7
#
_cell.length_a   1.000
_cell.length_b   1.000
_cell.length_c   1.000
_cell.angle_alpha   90.00
_cell.angle_beta   90.00
_cell.angle_gamma   90.00
#
_symmetry.space_group_name_H-M   'P 1'
#
loop_
_entity.id
_entity.type
_entity.pdbx_description
1 polymer ?
#
loop_
_entity_poly.entity_id
_entity_poly.type
_entity_poly.pdbx_seq_one_letter_code
_entity_poly.pdbx_strand_id
1 'polypeptide(L)'
;RSVLFQVVTGGTPDSHPEFYRQFSPFHWSSKNLPPGMMLQGEQDTLIPMEEALSMQNHLKQEATEKQILLRVPFAQHGFDIFPSITAQCVVPFVERYLVLQYQKLQQKRNNEHRNPDSI
;
A
#
# COMPACT_ATOMS: atom_id res chain seq x y z
N ARG A 1 -12.09 -16.44 -7.52
CA ARG A 1 -11.21 -16.36 -6.32
C ARG A 1 -10.26 -17.53 -6.33
N SER A 2 -8.98 -17.27 -6.10
CA SER A 2 -7.90 -18.22 -6.33
C SER A 2 -8.01 -19.44 -5.40
N VAL A 3 -7.98 -20.64 -5.98
CA VAL A 3 -7.88 -21.92 -5.26
C VAL A 3 -6.66 -21.92 -4.31
N LEU A 4 -5.59 -21.19 -4.68
CA LEU A 4 -4.39 -21.07 -3.87
C LEU A 4 -4.70 -20.47 -2.49
N PHE A 5 -5.52 -19.43 -2.39
CA PHE A 5 -5.92 -18.87 -1.11
C PHE A 5 -6.66 -19.88 -0.24
N GLN A 6 -7.57 -20.66 -0.82
CA GLN A 6 -8.31 -21.70 -0.07
C GLN A 6 -7.38 -22.79 0.47
N VAL A 7 -6.36 -23.17 -0.29
CA VAL A 7 -5.38 -24.17 0.15
C VAL A 7 -4.53 -23.62 1.32
N VAL A 8 -4.08 -22.37 1.23
CA VAL A 8 -3.24 -21.74 2.27
C VAL A 8 -4.02 -21.46 3.56
N THR A 9 -5.28 -21.04 3.44
CA THR A 9 -6.13 -20.65 4.58
C THR A 9 -6.95 -21.80 5.15
N GLY A 10 -6.99 -22.94 4.48
CA GLY A 10 -7.81 -24.11 4.85
C GLY A 10 -9.30 -23.96 4.56
N GLY A 11 -9.74 -22.87 3.90
CA GLY A 11 -11.15 -22.63 3.61
C GLY A 11 -11.43 -21.36 2.84
N THR A 12 -12.70 -21.00 2.77
CA THR A 12 -13.20 -19.79 2.09
C THR A 12 -13.46 -18.66 3.11
N PRO A 13 -13.61 -17.40 2.68
CA PRO A 13 -14.07 -16.32 3.55
C PRO A 13 -15.37 -16.61 4.29
N ASP A 14 -16.27 -17.38 3.67
CA ASP A 14 -17.57 -17.74 4.26
C ASP A 14 -17.41 -18.83 5.33
N SER A 15 -16.47 -19.78 5.14
CA SER A 15 -16.21 -20.86 6.10
C SER A 15 -15.26 -20.47 7.23
N HIS A 16 -14.36 -19.50 7.00
CA HIS A 16 -13.35 -19.06 7.97
C HIS A 16 -13.27 -17.51 8.05
N PRO A 17 -14.38 -16.81 8.34
CA PRO A 17 -14.45 -15.35 8.27
C PRO A 17 -13.46 -14.66 9.21
N GLU A 18 -13.26 -15.19 10.42
CA GLU A 18 -12.33 -14.61 11.40
C GLU A 18 -10.87 -14.69 10.95
N PHE A 19 -10.49 -15.79 10.29
CA PHE A 19 -9.15 -15.91 9.72
C PHE A 19 -8.91 -14.83 8.67
N TYR A 20 -9.83 -14.69 7.70
CA TYR A 20 -9.72 -13.68 6.66
C TYR A 20 -9.73 -12.25 7.21
N ARG A 21 -10.55 -11.99 8.24
CA ARG A 21 -10.58 -10.70 8.91
C ARG A 21 -9.24 -10.39 9.59
N GLN A 22 -8.67 -11.35 10.31
CA GLN A 22 -7.42 -11.20 11.04
C GLN A 22 -6.23 -10.89 10.11
N PHE A 23 -6.19 -11.46 8.93
CA PHE A 23 -5.09 -11.30 7.97
C PHE A 23 -5.37 -10.26 6.86
N SER A 24 -6.54 -9.64 6.85
CA SER A 24 -6.88 -8.61 5.86
C SER A 24 -6.35 -7.24 6.29
N PRO A 25 -5.48 -6.60 5.51
CA PRO A 25 -5.02 -5.24 5.77
C PRO A 25 -6.16 -4.22 5.89
N PHE A 26 -7.29 -4.51 5.28
CA PHE A 26 -8.49 -3.68 5.31
C PHE A 26 -9.02 -3.45 6.74
N HIS A 27 -8.89 -4.46 7.61
CA HIS A 27 -9.36 -4.39 9.01
C HIS A 27 -8.30 -3.82 9.97
N TRP A 28 -7.07 -3.65 9.51
CA TRP A 28 -5.96 -3.14 10.31
C TRP A 28 -5.58 -1.70 9.97
N SER A 29 -6.27 -1.08 9.01
CA SER A 29 -6.05 0.33 8.70
C SER A 29 -6.49 1.21 9.87
N SER A 30 -5.77 2.29 10.10
CA SER A 30 -6.03 3.23 11.19
C SER A 30 -5.80 4.67 10.75
N LYS A 31 -6.32 5.61 11.53
CA LYS A 31 -6.09 7.05 11.32
C LYS A 31 -4.61 7.44 11.40
N ASN A 32 -3.82 6.69 12.15
CA ASN A 32 -2.40 6.98 12.41
C ASN A 32 -1.46 6.31 11.41
N LEU A 33 -1.95 5.88 10.25
CA LEU A 33 -1.09 5.36 9.19
C LEU A 33 -0.14 6.46 8.69
N PRO A 34 1.14 6.15 8.49
CA PRO A 34 2.06 7.07 7.84
C PRO A 34 1.66 7.31 6.38
N PRO A 35 2.23 8.33 5.71
CA PRO A 35 2.06 8.49 4.27
C PRO A 35 2.43 7.20 3.54
N GLY A 36 1.54 6.69 2.71
CA GLY A 36 1.68 5.40 2.06
C GLY A 36 1.59 5.46 0.55
N MET A 37 2.23 4.48 -0.11
CA MET A 37 2.11 4.28 -1.55
C MET A 37 1.89 2.79 -1.83
N MET A 38 0.80 2.49 -2.53
CA MET A 38 0.57 1.19 -3.15
C MET A 38 0.95 1.25 -4.62
N LEU A 39 1.55 0.19 -5.13
CA LEU A 39 1.86 0.00 -6.54
C LEU A 39 1.03 -1.17 -7.06
N GLN A 40 0.30 -0.95 -8.15
CA GLN A 40 -0.54 -1.98 -8.75
C GLN A 40 -0.34 -2.03 -10.26
N GLY A 41 -0.01 -3.22 -10.76
CA GLY A 41 0.02 -3.48 -12.19
C GLY A 41 -1.41 -3.49 -12.77
N GLU A 42 -1.62 -2.78 -13.88
CA GLU A 42 -2.96 -2.71 -14.50
C GLU A 42 -3.41 -4.04 -15.12
N GLN A 43 -2.46 -4.91 -15.45
CA GLN A 43 -2.73 -6.25 -16.01
C GLN A 43 -2.48 -7.36 -14.99
N ASP A 44 -2.48 -7.03 -13.70
CA ASP A 44 -2.34 -8.01 -12.63
C ASP A 44 -3.53 -8.97 -12.62
N THR A 45 -3.26 -10.24 -12.89
CA THR A 45 -4.26 -11.31 -12.94
C THR A 45 -4.47 -11.99 -11.59
N LEU A 46 -3.59 -11.76 -10.61
CA LEU A 46 -3.73 -12.31 -9.26
C LEU A 46 -4.51 -11.37 -8.33
N ILE A 47 -4.20 -10.09 -8.39
CA ILE A 47 -4.88 -9.04 -7.62
C ILE A 47 -5.53 -8.07 -8.61
N PRO A 48 -6.84 -8.17 -8.84
CA PRO A 48 -7.56 -7.27 -9.74
C PRO A 48 -7.45 -5.80 -9.32
N MET A 49 -7.43 -4.89 -10.28
CA MET A 49 -7.34 -3.44 -10.04
C MET A 49 -8.47 -2.93 -9.13
N GLU A 50 -9.64 -3.55 -9.19
CA GLU A 50 -10.79 -3.19 -8.35
C GLU A 50 -10.50 -3.38 -6.86
N GLU A 51 -9.73 -4.40 -6.48
CA GLU A 51 -9.33 -4.63 -5.09
C GLU A 51 -8.35 -3.55 -4.62
N ALA A 52 -7.39 -3.17 -5.46
CA ALA A 52 -6.46 -2.08 -5.16
C ALA A 52 -7.17 -0.73 -5.02
N LEU A 53 -8.15 -0.45 -5.90
CA LEU A 53 -8.97 0.76 -5.82
C LEU A 53 -9.85 0.78 -4.56
N SER A 54 -10.46 -0.36 -4.21
CA SER A 54 -11.24 -0.51 -2.99
C SER A 54 -10.38 -0.23 -1.75
N MET A 55 -9.18 -0.81 -1.68
CA MET A 55 -8.24 -0.57 -0.60
C MET A 55 -7.80 0.90 -0.54
N GLN A 56 -7.49 1.52 -1.68
CA GLN A 56 -7.13 2.95 -1.72
C GLN A 56 -8.25 3.83 -1.20
N ASN A 57 -9.49 3.57 -1.61
CA ASN A 57 -10.65 4.35 -1.16
C ASN A 57 -10.85 4.21 0.35
N HIS A 58 -10.71 3.00 0.88
CA HIS A 58 -10.77 2.74 2.30
C HIS A 58 -9.67 3.51 3.06
N LEU A 59 -8.42 3.41 2.62
CA LEU A 59 -7.30 4.12 3.23
C LEU A 59 -7.46 5.64 3.18
N LYS A 60 -8.01 6.20 2.10
CA LYS A 60 -8.29 7.64 2.00
C LYS A 60 -9.37 8.13 2.97
N GLN A 61 -10.31 7.25 3.36
CA GLN A 61 -11.34 7.58 4.32
C GLN A 61 -10.84 7.48 5.76
N GLU A 62 -10.00 6.50 6.05
CA GLU A 62 -9.53 6.21 7.40
C GLU A 62 -8.25 6.96 7.79
N ALA A 63 -7.28 7.08 6.88
CA ALA A 63 -5.98 7.66 7.20
C ALA A 63 -5.98 9.20 7.14
N THR A 64 -5.32 9.83 8.10
CA THR A 64 -5.09 11.29 8.10
C THR A 64 -3.99 11.70 7.12
N GLU A 65 -3.02 10.83 6.90
CA GLU A 65 -1.90 11.07 6.01
C GLU A 65 -2.19 10.57 4.58
N LYS A 66 -1.51 11.17 3.61
CA LYS A 66 -1.76 10.91 2.19
C LYS A 66 -1.45 9.47 1.79
N GLN A 67 -2.45 8.79 1.21
CA GLN A 67 -2.34 7.45 0.64
C GLN A 67 -2.42 7.52 -0.88
N ILE A 68 -1.43 6.99 -1.58
CA ILE A 68 -1.28 7.05 -3.03
C ILE A 68 -1.42 5.64 -3.62
N LEU A 69 -2.17 5.50 -4.71
CA LEU A 69 -2.12 4.33 -5.58
C LEU A 69 -1.41 4.72 -6.89
N LEU A 70 -0.26 4.12 -7.12
CA LEU A 70 0.45 4.20 -8.40
C LEU A 70 0.00 3.02 -9.27
N ARG A 71 -0.69 3.33 -10.35
CA ARG A 71 -1.09 2.36 -11.36
C ARG A 71 0.04 2.25 -12.37
N VAL A 72 0.49 1.03 -12.62
CA VAL A 72 1.60 0.76 -13.53
C VAL A 72 1.05 0.13 -14.82
N PRO A 73 1.02 0.89 -15.94
CA PRO A 73 0.48 0.39 -17.19
C PRO A 73 1.22 -0.85 -17.68
N PHE A 74 0.49 -1.80 -18.25
CA PHE A 74 1.00 -3.05 -18.85
C PHE A 74 1.76 -3.97 -17.88
N ALA A 75 1.81 -3.65 -16.58
CA ALA A 75 2.48 -4.45 -15.58
C ALA A 75 1.59 -5.58 -15.06
N GLN A 76 2.18 -6.75 -14.89
CA GLN A 76 1.60 -7.94 -14.27
C GLN A 76 1.94 -7.96 -12.76
N HIS A 77 1.44 -8.99 -12.06
CA HIS A 77 1.82 -9.24 -10.67
C HIS A 77 3.33 -9.44 -10.53
N GLY A 78 3.93 -8.82 -9.51
CA GLY A 78 5.36 -8.96 -9.24
C GLY A 78 6.28 -8.40 -10.33
N PHE A 79 5.84 -7.39 -11.07
CA PHE A 79 6.58 -6.76 -12.17
C PHE A 79 7.94 -6.19 -11.75
N ASP A 80 8.14 -5.97 -10.47
CA ASP A 80 9.35 -5.42 -9.84
C ASP A 80 10.35 -6.50 -9.41
N ILE A 81 9.97 -7.77 -9.40
CA ILE A 81 10.84 -8.90 -9.00
C ILE A 81 11.94 -9.15 -10.04
N PHE A 82 11.62 -8.96 -11.32
CA PHE A 82 12.57 -9.20 -12.40
C PHE A 82 13.03 -7.90 -13.06
N PRO A 83 14.31 -7.85 -13.51
CA PRO A 83 14.80 -6.71 -14.27
C PRO A 83 13.95 -6.47 -15.53
N SER A 84 13.28 -5.34 -15.60
CA SER A 84 12.46 -4.94 -16.72
C SER A 84 12.51 -3.42 -16.90
N ILE A 85 12.12 -2.91 -18.05
CA ILE A 85 11.99 -1.47 -18.30
C ILE A 85 11.01 -0.85 -17.28
N THR A 86 9.91 -1.55 -17.00
CA THR A 86 8.91 -1.13 -16.01
C THR A 86 9.52 -1.00 -14.61
N ALA A 87 10.24 -2.03 -14.16
CA ALA A 87 10.93 -1.99 -12.86
C ALA A 87 11.96 -0.87 -12.80
N GLN A 88 12.76 -0.66 -13.87
CA GLN A 88 13.76 0.41 -13.94
C GLN A 88 13.14 1.82 -13.89
N CYS A 89 11.91 2.00 -14.37
CA CYS A 89 11.20 3.27 -14.25
C CYS A 89 10.54 3.46 -12.87
N VAL A 90 9.95 2.39 -12.32
CA VAL A 90 9.16 2.47 -11.09
C VAL A 90 10.05 2.56 -9.85
N VAL A 91 11.15 1.78 -9.78
CA VAL A 91 12.03 1.77 -8.59
C VAL A 91 12.59 3.15 -8.25
N PRO A 92 13.19 3.92 -9.17
CA PRO A 92 13.66 5.28 -8.87
C PRO A 92 12.55 6.25 -8.45
N PHE A 93 11.33 6.05 -8.96
CA PHE A 93 10.17 6.83 -8.53
C PHE A 93 9.82 6.55 -7.06
N VAL A 94 9.81 5.28 -6.66
CA VAL A 94 9.56 4.87 -5.26
C VAL A 94 10.67 5.39 -4.34
N GLU A 95 11.93 5.23 -4.74
CA GLU A 95 13.07 5.76 -3.97
C GLU A 95 12.94 7.27 -3.75
N ARG A 96 12.63 8.03 -4.80
CA ARG A 96 12.41 9.47 -4.70
C ARG A 96 11.25 9.82 -3.77
N TYR A 97 10.16 9.07 -3.83
CA TYR A 97 9.03 9.25 -2.91
C TYR A 97 9.48 9.04 -1.46
N LEU A 98 10.20 7.96 -1.16
CA LEU A 98 10.70 7.67 0.19
C LEU A 98 11.64 8.74 0.72
N VAL A 99 12.59 9.21 -0.11
CA VAL A 99 13.50 10.31 0.24
C VAL A 99 12.72 11.59 0.59
N LEU A 100 11.71 11.94 -0.20
CA LEU A 100 10.88 13.12 0.06
C LEU A 100 10.07 12.98 1.36
N GLN A 101 9.52 11.81 1.66
CA GLN A 101 8.82 11.58 2.93
C GLN A 101 9.78 11.66 4.11
N TYR A 102 10.96 11.07 4.00
CA TYR A 102 11.99 11.15 5.03
C TYR A 102 12.42 12.60 5.31
N GLN A 103 12.66 13.40 4.28
CA GLN A 103 13.01 14.83 4.43
C GLN A 103 11.91 15.62 5.15
N LYS A 104 10.64 15.38 4.82
CA LYS A 104 9.49 16.00 5.51
C LYS A 104 9.44 15.62 6.99
N LEU A 105 9.67 14.35 7.31
CA LEU A 105 9.73 13.88 8.69
C LEU A 105 10.86 14.57 9.48
N GLN A 106 12.04 14.69 8.89
CA GLN A 106 13.17 15.40 9.53
C GLN A 106 12.86 16.88 9.77
N GLN A 107 12.26 17.56 8.80
CA GLN A 107 11.83 18.95 8.95
C GLN A 107 10.80 19.11 10.09
N LYS A 108 9.82 18.23 10.17
CA LYS A 108 8.82 18.25 11.23
C LYS A 108 9.47 18.09 12.61
N ARG A 109 10.34 17.11 12.78
CA ARG A 109 11.07 16.87 14.04
C ARG A 109 11.94 18.09 14.44
N ASN A 110 12.64 18.69 13.50
CA ASN A 110 13.47 19.85 13.76
C ASN A 110 12.66 21.08 14.19
N ASN A 111 11.46 21.25 13.62
CA ASN A 111 10.55 22.34 14.01
C ASN A 111 9.97 22.12 15.40
N GLU A 112 9.60 20.88 15.76
CA GLU A 112 9.12 20.53 17.10
C GLU A 112 10.20 20.77 18.17
N HIS A 113 11.46 20.47 17.88
CA HIS A 113 12.58 20.77 18.79
C HIS A 113 12.89 22.26 18.93
N ARG A 114 12.57 23.08 17.92
CA ARG A 114 12.80 24.53 17.97
C ARG A 114 11.68 25.31 18.67
N ASN A 115 10.50 24.75 18.75
CA ASN A 115 9.31 25.37 19.36
C ASN A 115 8.60 24.38 20.29
N PRO A 116 9.18 24.05 21.45
CA PRO A 116 8.60 23.10 22.40
C PRO A 116 7.28 23.57 23.03
N ASP A 117 6.99 24.89 22.97
CA ASP A 117 5.81 25.52 23.60
C ASP A 117 4.59 25.66 22.66
N SER A 118 4.60 25.04 21.51
CA SER A 118 3.51 25.16 20.51
C SER A 118 2.56 23.94 20.46
N ILE A 119 2.38 23.26 21.60
CA ILE A 119 1.38 22.17 21.77
C ILE A 119 0.23 22.70 22.62
#